data_c3d4017fdaf7c07bae973e2e6ddb23e0
#
_entry.id   c3d4017fdaf7c07bae973e2e6ddb23e0
#
_cell.length_a   1.000
_cell.length_b   1.000
_cell.length_c   1.000
_cell.angle_alpha   90.00
_cell.angle_beta   90.00
_cell.angle_gamma   90.00
#
_symmetry.space_group_name_H-M   'P 1'
#
loop_
_entity.id
_entity.type
_entity.pdbx_description
1 polymer ?
#
loop_
_entity_poly.entity_id
_entity_poly.type
_entity_poly.pdbx_seq_one_letter_code
_entity_poly.pdbx_strand_id
1 'polypeptide(L)'
;GSEMCIRDRINTPELAEKILEEDKVDMVVMGRAQLADPDFCKKAEAGQTDDIDYCIGCNQGCYDGFENMDMECITCLRNPALGREKECEIHLTEKPETVLVAGGGIAGLEAAIILKKRGHDPILCEATDTLGGQFLTAGEAPRKKEMKAAAISMAKKAERLGVDIRMNTKVTPEMIEEIKPHTVTVSYTH
;
A
#
# COMPACT_ATOMS: atom_id res chain seq x y z
N GLY A 1 -30.80 21.74 4.45
CA GLY A 1 -30.02 20.61 3.99
C GLY A 1 -28.63 20.70 4.59
N SER A 2 -28.19 19.68 5.28
CA SER A 2 -26.88 19.73 5.92
C SER A 2 -25.78 19.80 4.86
N GLU A 3 -24.95 20.82 4.91
CA GLU A 3 -23.80 21.01 4.04
C GLU A 3 -22.73 19.90 4.20
N MET A 4 -22.91 19.01 5.17
CA MET A 4 -22.05 17.85 5.44
C MET A 4 -21.90 16.87 4.26
N CYS A 5 -22.87 16.83 3.32
CA CYS A 5 -22.82 15.95 2.15
C CYS A 5 -22.02 16.50 0.97
N ILE A 6 -21.57 17.75 1.02
CA ILE A 6 -20.93 18.44 -0.11
C ILE A 6 -19.45 18.14 -0.20
N ARG A 7 -18.83 17.69 0.89
CA ARG A 7 -17.38 17.44 0.98
C ARG A 7 -17.07 15.95 1.13
N ASP A 8 -17.37 15.22 0.07
CA ASP A 8 -17.01 13.80 -0.05
C ASP A 8 -15.52 13.62 -0.37
N ARG A 9 -14.96 12.49 0.00
CA ARG A 9 -13.61 12.06 -0.32
C ARG A 9 -12.48 12.90 0.29
N ILE A 10 -12.61 13.27 1.56
CA ILE A 10 -11.48 13.78 2.33
C ILE A 10 -10.53 12.61 2.55
N ASN A 11 -9.43 12.59 1.82
CA ASN A 11 -8.46 11.49 1.82
C ASN A 11 -7.00 11.93 1.98
N THR A 12 -6.75 13.22 2.20
CA THR A 12 -5.42 13.74 2.53
C THR A 12 -5.50 14.71 3.70
N PRO A 13 -4.42 14.83 4.52
CA PRO A 13 -4.37 15.79 5.63
C PRO A 13 -4.54 17.23 5.15
N GLU A 14 -3.92 17.60 4.02
CA GLU A 14 -3.98 18.94 3.47
C GLU A 14 -5.41 19.34 3.09
N LEU A 15 -6.18 18.39 2.53
CA LEU A 15 -7.59 18.65 2.21
C LEU A 15 -8.43 18.79 3.48
N ALA A 16 -8.14 17.99 4.52
CA ALA A 16 -8.82 18.08 5.80
C ALA A 16 -8.58 19.46 6.45
N GLU A 17 -7.33 19.89 6.54
CA GLU A 17 -6.95 21.23 7.07
C GLU A 17 -7.60 22.35 6.28
N LYS A 18 -7.53 22.30 4.97
CA LYS A 18 -8.17 23.30 4.11
C LYS A 18 -9.66 23.46 4.39
N ILE A 19 -10.38 22.34 4.61
CA ILE A 19 -11.82 22.39 4.92
C ILE A 19 -12.06 23.02 6.29
N LEU A 20 -11.27 22.68 7.30
CA LEU A 20 -11.37 23.24 8.63
C LEU A 20 -11.16 24.77 8.61
N GLU A 21 -10.18 25.24 7.84
CA GLU A 21 -9.86 26.66 7.72
C GLU A 21 -10.90 27.48 6.93
N GLU A 22 -11.31 26.95 5.75
CA GLU A 22 -12.17 27.67 4.79
C GLU A 22 -13.65 27.62 5.16
N ASP A 23 -14.14 26.47 5.63
CA ASP A 23 -15.57 26.22 5.82
C ASP A 23 -16.05 26.48 7.25
N LYS A 24 -15.15 26.86 8.17
CA LYS A 24 -15.47 27.16 9.57
C LYS A 24 -16.23 26.02 10.26
N VAL A 25 -15.82 24.81 9.97
CA VAL A 25 -16.31 23.58 10.66
C VAL A 25 -15.34 23.17 11.75
N ASP A 26 -15.84 22.58 12.81
CA ASP A 26 -15.03 22.18 13.97
C ASP A 26 -14.30 20.84 13.74
N MET A 27 -14.79 19.99 12.83
CA MET A 27 -14.20 18.71 12.56
C MET A 27 -14.55 18.19 11.15
N VAL A 28 -13.73 17.27 10.65
CA VAL A 28 -13.97 16.53 9.41
C VAL A 28 -14.15 15.03 9.70
N VAL A 29 -14.97 14.37 8.90
CA VAL A 29 -15.19 12.92 9.00
C VAL A 29 -14.61 12.23 7.77
N MET A 30 -13.77 11.22 8.00
CA MET A 30 -13.12 10.45 6.98
C MET A 30 -13.49 8.96 7.12
N GLY A 31 -14.21 8.40 6.14
CA GLY A 31 -14.58 6.99 6.13
C GLY A 31 -13.48 6.13 5.49
N ARG A 32 -13.49 6.05 4.15
CA ARG A 32 -12.58 5.18 3.39
C ARG A 32 -11.09 5.47 3.58
N ALA A 33 -10.73 6.71 3.91
CA ALA A 33 -9.35 7.06 4.24
C ALA A 33 -8.84 6.28 5.47
N GLN A 34 -9.66 6.18 6.53
CA GLN A 34 -9.33 5.42 7.73
C GLN A 34 -9.47 3.90 7.55
N LEU A 35 -10.32 3.43 6.62
CA LEU A 35 -10.32 2.01 6.24
C LEU A 35 -9.02 1.62 5.53
N ALA A 36 -8.49 2.52 4.70
CA ALA A 36 -7.22 2.29 4.00
C ALA A 36 -6.00 2.40 4.94
N ASP A 37 -6.04 3.32 5.90
CA ASP A 37 -4.99 3.49 6.89
C ASP A 37 -5.59 3.86 8.26
N PRO A 38 -5.66 2.92 9.21
CA PRO A 38 -6.21 3.17 10.54
C PRO A 38 -5.39 4.16 11.36
N ASP A 39 -4.10 4.33 11.05
CA ASP A 39 -3.21 5.27 11.69
C ASP A 39 -3.08 6.62 10.95
N PHE A 40 -3.97 6.89 9.99
CA PHE A 40 -3.97 8.11 9.18
C PHE A 40 -3.76 9.38 10.02
N CYS A 41 -4.60 9.59 11.05
CA CYS A 41 -4.52 10.80 11.88
C CYS A 41 -3.21 10.87 12.67
N LYS A 42 -2.74 9.75 13.24
CA LYS A 42 -1.47 9.70 13.98
C LYS A 42 -0.28 10.02 13.08
N LYS A 43 -0.26 9.49 11.86
CA LYS A 43 0.78 9.77 10.87
C LYS A 43 0.75 11.23 10.42
N ALA A 44 -0.45 11.78 10.20
CA ALA A 44 -0.62 13.18 9.85
C ALA A 44 -0.11 14.10 10.98
N GLU A 45 -0.49 13.86 12.24
CA GLU A 45 -0.02 14.59 13.41
C GLU A 45 1.50 14.55 13.56
N ALA A 46 2.12 13.39 13.28
CA ALA A 46 3.57 13.20 13.31
C ALA A 46 4.31 13.80 12.09
N GLY A 47 3.60 14.39 11.12
CA GLY A 47 4.19 14.87 9.86
C GLY A 47 4.66 13.76 8.91
N GLN A 48 4.24 12.52 9.14
CA GLN A 48 4.61 11.34 8.36
C GLN A 48 3.62 11.07 7.22
N THR A 49 3.28 12.11 6.45
CA THR A 49 2.26 12.03 5.40
C THR A 49 2.65 11.07 4.26
N ASP A 50 3.95 10.90 4.00
CA ASP A 50 4.47 9.92 3.02
C ASP A 50 4.26 8.46 3.44
N ASP A 51 3.98 8.20 4.72
CA ASP A 51 3.72 6.86 5.26
C ASP A 51 2.24 6.48 5.29
N ILE A 52 1.37 7.43 4.94
CA ILE A 52 -0.07 7.19 4.87
C ILE A 52 -0.41 6.33 3.64
N ASP A 53 -1.15 5.25 3.88
CA ASP A 53 -1.69 4.40 2.82
C ASP A 53 -3.02 4.99 2.32
N TYR A 54 -2.95 5.97 1.42
CA TYR A 54 -4.11 6.71 0.92
C TYR A 54 -5.12 5.82 0.19
N CYS A 55 -6.42 6.10 0.40
CA CYS A 55 -7.50 5.46 -0.32
C CYS A 55 -7.44 5.81 -1.82
N ILE A 56 -7.49 4.80 -2.69
CA ILE A 56 -7.47 4.96 -4.16
C ILE A 56 -8.85 5.07 -4.79
N GLY A 57 -9.91 5.11 -4.00
CA GLY A 57 -11.28 5.29 -4.48
C GLY A 57 -11.83 4.12 -5.33
N CYS A 58 -11.28 2.91 -5.21
CA CYS A 58 -11.64 1.76 -6.04
C CYS A 58 -13.02 1.16 -5.72
N ASN A 59 -13.54 1.38 -4.52
CA ASN A 59 -14.78 0.80 -3.96
C ASN A 59 -14.82 -0.73 -3.83
N GLN A 60 -13.85 -1.44 -4.39
CA GLN A 60 -13.76 -2.90 -4.30
C GLN A 60 -13.53 -3.33 -2.85
N GLY A 61 -14.36 -4.21 -2.36
CA GLY A 61 -14.27 -4.76 -1.01
C GLY A 61 -14.84 -3.87 0.10
N CYS A 62 -14.76 -2.56 0.05
CA CYS A 62 -15.43 -1.70 1.02
C CYS A 62 -16.90 -1.46 0.64
N TYR A 63 -17.18 -0.75 -0.45
CA TYR A 63 -18.54 -0.49 -0.89
C TYR A 63 -19.22 -1.74 -1.44
N ASP A 64 -18.57 -2.43 -2.37
CA ASP A 64 -19.10 -3.67 -2.96
C ASP A 64 -19.26 -4.77 -1.90
N GLY A 65 -18.36 -4.81 -0.90
CA GLY A 65 -18.47 -5.72 0.24
C GLY A 65 -19.63 -5.40 1.16
N PHE A 66 -19.94 -4.12 1.35
CA PHE A 66 -21.11 -3.70 2.13
C PHE A 66 -22.44 -4.03 1.43
N GLU A 67 -22.48 -3.95 0.11
CA GLU A 67 -23.67 -4.30 -0.68
C GLU A 67 -23.86 -5.82 -0.87
N ASN A 68 -22.77 -6.59 -0.70
CA ASN A 68 -22.82 -8.05 -0.83
C ASN A 68 -23.08 -8.71 0.53
N MET A 69 -24.34 -9.09 0.76
CA MET A 69 -24.81 -9.72 2.01
C MET A 69 -24.12 -11.06 2.34
N ASP A 70 -23.43 -11.67 1.36
CA ASP A 70 -22.69 -12.93 1.56
C ASP A 70 -21.27 -12.72 2.11
N MET A 71 -20.81 -11.47 2.21
CA MET A 71 -19.50 -11.18 2.78
C MET A 71 -19.56 -11.01 4.30
N GLU A 72 -18.71 -11.73 5.02
CA GLU A 72 -18.63 -11.65 6.49
C GLU A 72 -18.08 -10.29 6.97
N CYS A 73 -17.19 -9.67 6.18
CA CYS A 73 -16.62 -8.35 6.49
C CYS A 73 -16.22 -7.61 5.22
N ILE A 74 -16.13 -6.29 5.32
CA ILE A 74 -15.55 -5.46 4.26
C ILE A 74 -14.04 -5.64 4.21
N THR A 75 -13.47 -5.45 3.02
CA THR A 75 -12.02 -5.51 2.78
C THR A 75 -11.52 -4.23 2.12
N CYS A 76 -10.20 -4.06 2.03
CA CYS A 76 -9.60 -2.92 1.36
C CYS A 76 -8.36 -3.35 0.57
N LEU A 77 -8.24 -2.88 -0.69
CA LEU A 77 -7.05 -3.13 -1.52
C LEU A 77 -5.77 -2.48 -0.95
N ARG A 78 -5.91 -1.38 -0.20
CA ARG A 78 -4.77 -0.69 0.40
C ARG A 78 -4.43 -1.18 1.80
N ASN A 79 -5.38 -1.83 2.47
CA ASN A 79 -5.23 -2.37 3.82
C ASN A 79 -5.63 -3.84 3.84
N PRO A 80 -4.70 -4.75 3.57
CA PRO A 80 -5.00 -6.19 3.58
C PRO A 80 -5.44 -6.73 4.94
N ALA A 81 -5.13 -6.01 6.02
CA ALA A 81 -5.49 -6.40 7.38
C ALA A 81 -6.93 -6.00 7.78
N LEU A 82 -7.62 -5.15 6.99
CA LEU A 82 -8.96 -4.68 7.34
C LEU A 82 -9.93 -5.86 7.59
N GLY A 83 -10.52 -5.89 8.78
CA GLY A 83 -11.42 -6.95 9.24
C GLY A 83 -10.70 -8.23 9.72
N ARG A 84 -9.36 -8.28 9.63
CA ARG A 84 -8.52 -9.41 10.06
C ARG A 84 -7.26 -8.94 10.78
N GLU A 85 -7.36 -7.85 11.54
CA GLU A 85 -6.23 -7.14 12.13
C GLU A 85 -5.40 -8.06 13.03
N LYS A 86 -6.06 -8.93 13.82
CA LYS A 86 -5.38 -9.90 14.70
C LYS A 86 -4.60 -10.97 13.94
N GLU A 87 -5.15 -11.44 12.81
CA GLU A 87 -4.50 -12.47 11.99
C GLU A 87 -3.32 -11.90 11.20
N CYS A 88 -3.41 -10.62 10.86
CA CYS A 88 -2.41 -9.89 10.08
C CYS A 88 -1.41 -9.13 10.94
N GLU A 89 -1.41 -9.33 12.26
CA GLU A 89 -0.43 -8.72 13.15
C GLU A 89 0.99 -9.11 12.77
N ILE A 90 1.86 -8.12 12.64
CA ILE A 90 3.24 -8.34 12.22
C ILE A 90 4.10 -8.65 13.45
N HIS A 91 4.62 -9.87 13.50
CA HIS A 91 5.56 -10.30 14.52
C HIS A 91 6.96 -10.45 13.91
N LEU A 92 7.97 -10.03 14.68
CA LEU A 92 9.37 -10.26 14.28
C LEU A 92 9.69 -11.74 14.28
N THR A 93 10.39 -12.20 13.26
CA THR A 93 10.87 -13.59 13.18
C THR A 93 12.05 -13.82 14.12
N GLU A 94 12.11 -15.01 14.70
CA GLU A 94 13.30 -15.47 15.45
C GLU A 94 14.41 -15.97 14.51
N LYS A 95 14.08 -16.24 13.24
CA LYS A 95 15.01 -16.75 12.22
C LYS A 95 14.91 -15.88 10.97
N PRO A 96 15.73 -14.81 10.87
CA PRO A 96 15.84 -14.02 9.64
C PRO A 96 16.25 -14.90 8.46
N GLU A 97 15.61 -14.73 7.33
CA GLU A 97 15.86 -15.45 6.10
C GLU A 97 16.00 -14.49 4.93
N THR A 98 16.88 -14.82 3.99
CA THR A 98 16.97 -14.12 2.71
C THR A 98 15.84 -14.60 1.80
N VAL A 99 15.01 -13.67 1.33
CA VAL A 99 13.88 -13.96 0.43
C VAL A 99 14.06 -13.17 -0.87
N LEU A 100 14.12 -13.87 -2.00
CA LEU A 100 14.20 -13.26 -3.31
C LEU A 100 12.79 -12.99 -3.82
N VAL A 101 12.45 -11.73 -4.10
CA VAL A 101 11.17 -11.30 -4.64
C VAL A 101 11.35 -10.91 -6.10
N ALA A 102 10.77 -11.67 -7.02
CA ALA A 102 10.84 -11.43 -8.45
C ALA A 102 9.64 -10.62 -8.94
N GLY A 103 9.88 -9.36 -9.28
CA GLY A 103 8.89 -8.40 -9.78
C GLY A 103 8.57 -7.29 -8.77
N GLY A 104 8.84 -6.05 -9.16
CA GLY A 104 8.63 -4.81 -8.38
C GLY A 104 7.25 -4.16 -8.58
N GLY A 105 6.23 -4.94 -8.97
CA GLY A 105 4.84 -4.51 -8.96
C GLY A 105 4.27 -4.39 -7.54
N ILE A 106 2.99 -4.02 -7.41
CA ILE A 106 2.34 -3.80 -6.11
C ILE A 106 2.46 -5.01 -5.19
N ALA A 107 2.25 -6.22 -5.71
CA ALA A 107 2.33 -7.45 -4.91
C ALA A 107 3.76 -7.73 -4.41
N GLY A 108 4.76 -7.51 -5.27
CA GLY A 108 6.18 -7.68 -4.87
C GLY A 108 6.63 -6.63 -3.87
N LEU A 109 6.22 -5.38 -4.06
CA LEU A 109 6.48 -4.31 -3.10
C LEU A 109 5.87 -4.61 -1.74
N GLU A 110 4.60 -5.03 -1.69
CA GLU A 110 3.94 -5.39 -0.43
C GLU A 110 4.64 -6.58 0.24
N ALA A 111 4.95 -7.63 -0.52
CA ALA A 111 5.68 -8.78 0.01
C ALA A 111 7.03 -8.36 0.62
N ALA A 112 7.81 -7.54 -0.09
CA ALA A 112 9.10 -7.07 0.40
C ALA A 112 8.97 -6.18 1.66
N ILE A 113 7.97 -5.30 1.69
CA ILE A 113 7.68 -4.44 2.86
C ILE A 113 7.33 -5.31 4.08
N ILE A 114 6.43 -6.27 3.94
CA ILE A 114 6.01 -7.14 5.04
C ILE A 114 7.17 -8.04 5.51
N LEU A 115 7.93 -8.63 4.59
CA LEU A 115 9.12 -9.41 4.92
C LEU A 115 10.12 -8.57 5.74
N LYS A 116 10.39 -7.34 5.31
CA LYS A 116 11.31 -6.46 6.03
C LYS A 116 10.80 -6.09 7.42
N LYS A 117 9.51 -5.77 7.55
CA LYS A 117 8.87 -5.52 8.85
C LYS A 117 8.92 -6.71 9.79
N ARG A 118 8.89 -7.94 9.26
CA ARG A 118 9.03 -9.18 10.02
C ARG A 118 10.48 -9.53 10.36
N GLY A 119 11.46 -8.74 9.91
CA GLY A 119 12.87 -8.95 10.20
C GLY A 119 13.58 -9.92 9.27
N HIS A 120 13.00 -10.24 8.11
CA HIS A 120 13.67 -10.95 7.03
C HIS A 120 14.52 -10.00 6.17
N ASP A 121 15.35 -10.55 5.30
CA ASP A 121 16.17 -9.83 4.34
C ASP A 121 15.64 -10.02 2.90
N PRO A 122 14.63 -9.23 2.47
CA PRO A 122 14.11 -9.31 1.12
C PRO A 122 15.07 -8.66 0.12
N ILE A 123 15.27 -9.35 -1.02
CA ILE A 123 15.93 -8.84 -2.22
C ILE A 123 14.86 -8.72 -3.29
N LEU A 124 14.46 -7.49 -3.62
CA LEU A 124 13.45 -7.22 -4.63
C LEU A 124 14.12 -6.93 -5.97
N CYS A 125 13.89 -7.79 -6.94
CA CYS A 125 14.40 -7.63 -8.31
C CYS A 125 13.29 -7.19 -9.26
N GLU A 126 13.51 -6.09 -9.98
CA GLU A 126 12.62 -5.59 -11.01
C GLU A 126 13.34 -5.55 -12.36
N ALA A 127 12.71 -6.12 -13.39
CA ALA A 127 13.31 -6.24 -14.71
C ALA A 127 13.41 -4.91 -15.47
N THR A 128 12.60 -3.93 -15.07
CA THR A 128 12.56 -2.58 -15.66
C THR A 128 13.29 -1.56 -14.79
N ASP A 129 13.28 -0.32 -15.21
CA ASP A 129 13.84 0.82 -14.49
C ASP A 129 12.83 1.52 -13.56
N THR A 130 11.63 0.95 -13.40
CA THR A 130 10.56 1.55 -12.60
C THR A 130 9.84 0.53 -11.71
N LEU A 131 9.54 0.92 -10.46
CA LEU A 131 8.72 0.14 -9.53
C LEU A 131 7.25 0.52 -9.65
N GLY A 132 6.36 -0.41 -9.30
CA GLY A 132 4.91 -0.21 -9.30
C GLY A 132 4.16 -0.95 -10.41
N GLY A 133 4.87 -1.45 -11.42
CA GLY A 133 4.32 -2.32 -12.46
C GLY A 133 3.08 -1.73 -13.14
N GLN A 134 2.08 -2.56 -13.35
CA GLN A 134 0.84 -2.18 -14.06
C GLN A 134 0.02 -1.09 -13.35
N PHE A 135 0.22 -0.84 -12.06
CA PHE A 135 -0.46 0.25 -11.35
C PHE A 135 -0.03 1.63 -11.83
N LEU A 136 1.23 1.78 -12.27
CA LEU A 136 1.69 3.02 -12.90
C LEU A 136 0.90 3.29 -14.19
N THR A 137 0.81 2.28 -15.06
CA THR A 137 0.09 2.38 -16.33
C THR A 137 -1.41 2.61 -16.11
N ALA A 138 -2.02 1.89 -15.17
CA ALA A 138 -3.43 2.07 -14.82
C ALA A 138 -3.72 3.47 -14.27
N GLY A 139 -2.76 4.06 -13.58
CA GLY A 139 -2.85 5.42 -13.03
C GLY A 139 -2.79 6.55 -14.07
N GLU A 140 -2.39 6.25 -15.33
CA GLU A 140 -2.43 7.22 -16.43
C GLU A 140 -3.85 7.46 -16.97
N ALA A 141 -4.79 6.53 -16.69
CA ALA A 141 -6.17 6.70 -17.11
C ALA A 141 -6.83 7.89 -16.40
N PRO A 142 -7.77 8.60 -17.06
CA PRO A 142 -8.50 9.71 -16.45
C PRO A 142 -9.12 9.32 -15.10
N ARG A 143 -8.94 10.18 -14.09
CA ARG A 143 -9.46 10.01 -12.71
C ARG A 143 -8.92 8.79 -11.95
N LYS A 144 -7.73 8.27 -12.32
CA LYS A 144 -7.05 7.15 -11.65
C LYS A 144 -5.65 7.48 -11.16
N LYS A 145 -5.31 8.75 -11.04
CA LYS A 145 -3.99 9.22 -10.57
C LYS A 145 -3.63 8.67 -9.17
N GLU A 146 -4.62 8.36 -8.35
CA GLU A 146 -4.44 7.79 -7.02
C GLU A 146 -3.78 6.39 -7.08
N MET A 147 -4.00 5.63 -8.14
CA MET A 147 -3.32 4.33 -8.35
C MET A 147 -1.81 4.52 -8.56
N LYS A 148 -1.44 5.49 -9.42
CA LYS A 148 -0.03 5.85 -9.65
C LYS A 148 0.63 6.37 -8.36
N ALA A 149 -0.05 7.25 -7.64
CA ALA A 149 0.44 7.77 -6.36
C ALA A 149 0.65 6.66 -5.33
N ALA A 150 -0.26 5.68 -5.26
CA ALA A 150 -0.13 4.52 -4.38
C ALA A 150 1.10 3.67 -4.71
N ALA A 151 1.35 3.40 -6.00
CA ALA A 151 2.54 2.65 -6.44
C ALA A 151 3.84 3.36 -6.05
N ILE A 152 3.91 4.68 -6.28
CA ILE A 152 5.07 5.51 -5.93
C ILE A 152 5.28 5.54 -4.39
N SER A 153 4.21 5.69 -3.62
CA SER A 153 4.27 5.67 -2.15
C SER A 153 4.81 4.33 -1.63
N MET A 154 4.34 3.20 -2.17
CA MET A 154 4.83 1.87 -1.78
C MET A 154 6.31 1.68 -2.13
N ALA A 155 6.76 2.13 -3.31
CA ALA A 155 8.18 2.08 -3.69
C ALA A 155 9.05 2.85 -2.69
N LYS A 156 8.69 4.10 -2.39
CA LYS A 156 9.38 4.92 -1.38
C LYS A 156 9.38 4.28 0.01
N LYS A 157 8.28 3.64 0.40
CA LYS A 157 8.16 2.93 1.69
C LYS A 157 9.12 1.75 1.76
N ALA A 158 9.25 0.96 0.67
CA ALA A 158 10.21 -0.13 0.59
C ALA A 158 11.66 0.39 0.68
N GLU A 159 12.00 1.48 0.00
CA GLU A 159 13.31 2.14 0.07
C GLU A 159 13.63 2.62 1.50
N ARG A 160 12.70 3.33 2.15
CA ARG A 160 12.89 3.82 3.55
C ARG A 160 13.08 2.69 4.55
N LEU A 161 12.43 1.55 4.34
CA LEU A 161 12.60 0.36 5.17
C LEU A 161 13.93 -0.36 4.94
N GLY A 162 14.70 0.04 3.93
CA GLY A 162 15.98 -0.58 3.59
C GLY A 162 15.85 -1.95 2.94
N VAL A 163 14.86 -2.12 2.05
CA VAL A 163 14.77 -3.29 1.17
C VAL A 163 15.91 -3.22 0.15
N ASP A 164 16.60 -4.33 -0.11
CA ASP A 164 17.57 -4.44 -1.21
C ASP A 164 16.82 -4.47 -2.54
N ILE A 165 16.76 -3.33 -3.23
CA ILE A 165 16.04 -3.16 -4.50
C ILE A 165 17.03 -3.17 -5.64
N ARG A 166 16.86 -4.12 -6.58
CA ARG A 166 17.70 -4.30 -7.76
C ARG A 166 16.90 -4.05 -9.02
N MET A 167 17.06 -2.85 -9.57
CA MET A 167 16.42 -2.43 -10.82
C MET A 167 17.14 -3.00 -12.04
N ASN A 168 16.44 -3.05 -13.19
CA ASN A 168 16.98 -3.60 -14.44
C ASN A 168 17.53 -5.03 -14.28
N THR A 169 16.95 -5.78 -13.33
CA THR A 169 17.44 -7.09 -12.92
C THR A 169 16.33 -8.14 -13.09
N LYS A 170 16.41 -8.90 -14.16
CA LYS A 170 15.52 -10.04 -14.38
C LYS A 170 16.04 -11.25 -13.60
N VAL A 171 15.22 -11.82 -12.73
CA VAL A 171 15.57 -13.02 -11.98
C VAL A 171 15.73 -14.21 -12.95
N THR A 172 16.86 -14.90 -12.85
CA THR A 172 17.19 -16.11 -13.61
C THR A 172 17.52 -17.27 -12.69
N PRO A 173 17.47 -18.51 -13.16
CA PRO A 173 17.88 -19.68 -12.38
C PRO A 173 19.33 -19.57 -11.83
N GLU A 174 20.25 -19.06 -12.66
CA GLU A 174 21.66 -18.87 -12.28
C GLU A 174 21.80 -17.89 -11.11
N MET A 175 21.02 -16.81 -11.14
CA MET A 175 20.98 -15.83 -10.06
C MET A 175 20.46 -16.42 -8.75
N ILE A 176 19.47 -17.33 -8.83
CA ILE A 176 18.94 -18.03 -7.66
C ILE A 176 20.03 -18.97 -7.06
N GLU A 177 20.77 -19.66 -7.92
CA GLU A 177 21.88 -20.52 -7.50
C GLU A 177 23.03 -19.73 -6.87
N GLU A 178 23.29 -18.50 -7.34
CA GLU A 178 24.32 -17.59 -6.80
C GLU A 178 23.90 -17.03 -5.43
N ILE A 179 22.69 -16.44 -5.34
CA ILE A 179 22.18 -15.81 -4.13
C ILE A 179 21.85 -16.83 -3.05
N LYS A 180 21.38 -18.02 -3.44
CA LYS A 180 20.91 -19.10 -2.56
C LYS A 180 19.90 -18.60 -1.51
N PRO A 181 18.82 -17.92 -1.93
CA PRO A 181 17.79 -17.48 -1.01
C PRO A 181 17.09 -18.66 -0.37
N HIS A 182 16.58 -18.51 0.84
CA HIS A 182 15.76 -19.51 1.50
C HIS A 182 14.43 -19.72 0.78
N THR A 183 13.89 -18.64 0.21
CA THR A 183 12.60 -18.66 -0.50
C THR A 183 12.65 -17.72 -1.70
N VAL A 184 11.96 -18.10 -2.77
CA VAL A 184 11.71 -17.24 -3.95
C VAL A 184 10.21 -17.00 -4.05
N THR A 185 9.84 -15.71 -4.08
CA THR A 185 8.47 -15.26 -4.31
C THR A 185 8.36 -14.65 -5.71
N VAL A 186 7.44 -15.15 -6.53
CA VAL A 186 7.20 -14.65 -7.88
C VAL A 186 5.98 -13.72 -7.87
N SER A 187 6.19 -12.47 -8.25
CA SER A 187 5.19 -11.39 -8.26
C SER A 187 5.05 -10.73 -9.62
N TYR A 188 5.32 -11.44 -10.70
CA TYR A 188 5.08 -10.96 -12.05
C TYR A 188 3.97 -11.76 -12.74
N THR A 189 3.23 -11.07 -13.63
CA THR A 189 2.23 -11.70 -14.49
C THR A 189 2.85 -11.97 -15.86
N HIS A 190 2.50 -13.09 -16.44
CA HIS A 190 2.96 -13.48 -17.78
C HIS A 190 2.37 -12.57 -18.86
#